data_b71095a328f94df16fe3ec119fb82d15
#
_entry.id   b71095a328f94df16fe3ec119fb82d15
#
_cell.length_a   1.000
_cell.length_b   1.000
_cell.length_c   1.000
_cell.angle_alpha   90.00
_cell.angle_beta   90.00
_cell.angle_gamma   90.00
#
_symmetry.space_group_name_H-M   'P 1'
#
loop_
_entity.id
_entity.type
_entity.pdbx_description
1 polymer ?
#
loop_
_entity_poly.entity_id
_entity_poly.type
_entity_poly.pdbx_seq_one_letter_code
_entity_poly.pdbx_strand_id
1 'polypeptide(L)'
;MPPVMSLRALICVVLIAAAPAAAAPFVPESDSQVLERLPFSSGDPGLRRLRGLNDQLTRTPNDLPLAILVAQGYAELGRTTGDPRYAGYAQAALAPWWGLDRAPQEVLVLRAALRQRMHQFDLALTDLATVLNTNPRNVQARLMRATVQQVQGAYDEAKQECRALQDLTQELVWTACLANVNGVTGELRQSYEQLLSVFARYPVAEPKLRSWVLTSLAEMATRAGMMTAAEAHFRAALALDAADFYLLGAYADYLLDDGRPPEVLALLRDKVAADPLLLRYALALQAAQHSQELPARVEQLRDRFAASRLRGDRVHLREEARFTLHLLNAPQEALKLAQENWQVQKEPADIRILLEAALAANDATAVGIATDWLRNCRLEDMQLSRLMPAAKHQG
;
A
#
# COMPACT_ATOMS: atom_id res chain seq x y z
N MET A 1 -28.36 64.70 -46.77
CA MET A 1 -28.40 63.39 -46.11
C MET A 1 -27.28 62.52 -46.67
N PRO A 2 -26.19 62.25 -45.95
CA PRO A 2 -25.12 61.34 -46.39
C PRO A 2 -25.35 59.93 -45.88
N PRO A 3 -24.85 58.89 -46.58
CA PRO A 3 -25.12 57.50 -46.27
C PRO A 3 -24.18 56.99 -45.13
N VAL A 4 -24.73 56.12 -44.30
CA VAL A 4 -24.07 55.44 -43.18
C VAL A 4 -23.15 54.32 -43.71
N MET A 5 -21.86 54.43 -43.47
CA MET A 5 -20.87 53.35 -43.69
C MET A 5 -20.89 52.39 -42.54
N SER A 6 -21.26 51.14 -42.76
CA SER A 6 -21.15 50.03 -41.78
C SER A 6 -19.74 49.50 -41.75
N LEU A 7 -19.07 49.67 -40.61
CA LEU A 7 -17.75 49.10 -40.31
C LEU A 7 -17.91 47.62 -39.88
N ARG A 8 -17.59 46.69 -40.76
CA ARG A 8 -17.49 45.26 -40.38
C ARG A 8 -16.12 45.02 -39.77
N ALA A 9 -16.11 44.80 -38.48
CA ALA A 9 -14.90 44.37 -37.75
C ALA A 9 -14.59 42.90 -38.09
N LEU A 10 -13.44 42.66 -38.69
CA LEU A 10 -12.88 41.34 -39.00
C LEU A 10 -12.16 40.85 -37.75
N ILE A 11 -12.76 39.90 -37.00
CA ILE A 11 -12.14 39.23 -35.87
C ILE A 11 -11.27 38.07 -36.45
N CYS A 12 -9.96 38.26 -36.51
CA CYS A 12 -9.01 37.18 -36.76
C CYS A 12 -8.87 36.34 -35.48
N VAL A 13 -9.46 35.15 -35.46
CA VAL A 13 -9.20 34.14 -34.46
C VAL A 13 -7.89 33.43 -34.77
N VAL A 14 -6.83 33.75 -34.06
CA VAL A 14 -5.57 33.03 -34.15
C VAL A 14 -5.73 31.73 -33.34
N LEU A 15 -5.95 30.61 -34.04
CA LEU A 15 -5.86 29.26 -33.50
C LEU A 15 -4.39 28.94 -33.20
N ILE A 16 -3.97 29.11 -31.98
CA ILE A 16 -2.69 28.56 -31.49
C ILE A 16 -2.88 27.04 -31.37
N ALA A 17 -2.39 26.30 -32.36
CA ALA A 17 -2.26 24.85 -32.27
C ALA A 17 -1.21 24.55 -31.18
N ALA A 18 -1.65 24.15 -29.98
CA ALA A 18 -0.78 23.57 -28.98
C ALA A 18 -0.30 22.21 -29.53
N ALA A 19 0.91 22.16 -30.06
CA ALA A 19 1.57 20.89 -30.33
C ALA A 19 1.75 20.15 -29.01
N PRO A 20 1.42 18.83 -28.93
CA PRO A 20 1.75 18.05 -27.74
C PRO A 20 3.26 18.13 -27.55
N ALA A 21 3.72 18.67 -26.41
CA ALA A 21 5.11 18.60 -26.01
C ALA A 21 5.42 17.10 -25.77
N ALA A 22 5.97 16.43 -26.78
CA ALA A 22 6.57 15.12 -26.58
C ALA A 22 7.74 15.33 -25.60
N ALA A 23 7.65 14.75 -24.42
CA ALA A 23 8.75 14.74 -23.48
C ALA A 23 9.96 14.11 -24.18
N ALA A 24 11.04 14.88 -24.33
CA ALA A 24 12.27 14.37 -24.92
C ALA A 24 12.82 13.25 -24.02
N PRO A 25 13.35 12.18 -24.57
CA PRO A 25 14.02 11.14 -23.78
C PRO A 25 15.11 11.77 -22.90
N PHE A 26 15.19 11.35 -21.64
CA PHE A 26 16.30 11.75 -20.78
C PHE A 26 17.61 11.24 -21.36
N VAL A 27 18.55 12.15 -21.61
CA VAL A 27 19.89 11.81 -22.10
C VAL A 27 20.87 12.06 -20.95
N PRO A 28 21.62 11.03 -20.46
CA PRO A 28 22.62 11.22 -19.42
C PRO A 28 23.70 12.22 -19.83
N GLU A 29 24.18 13.04 -18.90
CA GLU A 29 25.26 14.00 -19.14
C GLU A 29 26.61 13.32 -19.41
N SER A 30 26.79 12.08 -18.96
CA SER A 30 27.96 11.24 -19.20
C SER A 30 27.63 9.75 -19.07
N ASP A 31 28.43 8.90 -19.73
CA ASP A 31 28.29 7.44 -19.67
C ASP A 31 28.53 6.87 -18.27
N SER A 32 29.17 7.63 -17.38
CA SER A 32 29.40 7.26 -15.99
C SER A 32 28.26 7.66 -15.04
N GLN A 33 27.26 8.39 -15.53
CA GLN A 33 26.13 8.81 -14.72
C GLN A 33 25.29 7.61 -14.30
N VAL A 34 25.22 7.36 -12.98
CA VAL A 34 24.35 6.33 -12.41
C VAL A 34 22.92 6.87 -12.37
N LEU A 35 22.04 6.38 -13.24
CA LEU A 35 20.64 6.78 -13.32
C LEU A 35 19.79 6.11 -12.24
N GLU A 36 20.06 4.81 -11.98
CA GLU A 36 19.38 4.04 -10.96
C GLU A 36 20.29 2.93 -10.44
N ARG A 37 20.25 2.68 -9.14
CA ARG A 37 20.86 1.49 -8.53
C ARG A 37 19.78 0.44 -8.33
N LEU A 38 19.87 -0.64 -9.09
CA LEU A 38 18.92 -1.75 -8.94
C LEU A 38 19.12 -2.44 -7.59
N PRO A 39 18.04 -2.84 -6.90
CA PRO A 39 18.11 -3.47 -5.58
C PRO A 39 18.81 -4.85 -5.60
N PHE A 40 18.92 -5.46 -6.78
CA PHE A 40 19.60 -6.74 -6.97
C PHE A 40 20.76 -6.57 -7.95
N SER A 41 21.92 -7.15 -7.59
CA SER A 41 23.01 -7.29 -8.55
C SER A 41 22.61 -8.29 -9.64
N SER A 42 23.16 -8.14 -10.84
CA SER A 42 23.00 -9.12 -11.93
C SER A 42 23.50 -10.53 -11.52
N GLY A 43 24.25 -10.60 -10.42
CA GLY A 43 24.78 -11.83 -9.81
C GLY A 43 23.84 -12.53 -8.82
N ASP A 44 22.67 -11.97 -8.47
CA ASP A 44 21.73 -12.63 -7.55
C ASP A 44 21.28 -13.99 -8.10
N PRO A 45 21.51 -15.11 -7.37
CA PRO A 45 21.14 -16.45 -7.85
C PRO A 45 19.64 -16.65 -8.03
N GLY A 46 18.82 -16.04 -7.16
CA GLY A 46 17.36 -16.13 -7.23
C GLY A 46 16.81 -15.43 -8.47
N LEU A 47 17.30 -14.23 -8.74
CA LEU A 47 16.91 -13.47 -9.92
C LEU A 47 17.38 -14.14 -11.22
N ARG A 48 18.61 -14.72 -11.25
CA ARG A 48 19.07 -15.51 -12.41
C ARG A 48 18.20 -16.73 -12.67
N ARG A 49 17.85 -17.47 -11.61
CA ARG A 49 16.95 -18.62 -11.73
C ARG A 49 15.59 -18.20 -12.28
N LEU A 50 15.01 -17.12 -11.77
CA LEU A 50 13.71 -16.63 -12.22
C LEU A 50 13.75 -16.18 -13.69
N ARG A 51 14.82 -15.51 -14.12
CA ARG A 51 15.02 -15.16 -15.53
C ARG A 51 15.10 -16.40 -16.41
N GLY A 52 15.86 -17.42 -16.00
CA GLY A 52 15.94 -18.68 -16.72
C GLY A 52 14.59 -19.39 -16.84
N LEU A 53 13.76 -19.39 -15.80
CA LEU A 53 12.39 -19.91 -15.85
C LEU A 53 11.50 -19.08 -16.81
N ASN A 54 11.63 -17.77 -16.80
CA ASN A 54 10.90 -16.88 -17.71
C ASN A 54 11.32 -17.12 -19.18
N ASP A 55 12.61 -17.34 -19.46
CA ASP A 55 13.11 -17.69 -20.81
C ASP A 55 12.57 -19.05 -21.28
N GLN A 56 12.38 -20.01 -20.38
CA GLN A 56 11.72 -21.27 -20.67
C GLN A 56 10.23 -21.06 -20.98
N LEU A 57 9.52 -20.25 -20.15
CA LEU A 57 8.11 -19.92 -20.37
C LEU A 57 7.90 -19.25 -21.72
N THR A 58 8.79 -18.38 -22.15
CA THR A 58 8.73 -17.73 -23.47
C THR A 58 8.72 -18.75 -24.62
N ARG A 59 9.39 -19.90 -24.44
CA ARG A 59 9.40 -21.01 -25.43
C ARG A 59 8.18 -21.92 -25.33
N THR A 60 7.56 -21.98 -24.14
CA THR A 60 6.39 -22.83 -23.84
C THR A 60 5.28 -22.00 -23.15
N PRO A 61 4.68 -21.02 -23.83
CA PRO A 61 3.81 -20.02 -23.19
C PRO A 61 2.52 -20.59 -22.58
N ASN A 62 2.13 -21.82 -22.96
CA ASN A 62 0.96 -22.51 -22.42
C ASN A 62 1.28 -23.54 -21.33
N ASP A 63 2.53 -23.56 -20.83
CA ASP A 63 2.91 -24.40 -19.68
C ASP A 63 2.41 -23.75 -18.39
N LEU A 64 1.23 -24.18 -17.93
CA LEU A 64 0.57 -23.62 -16.76
C LEU A 64 1.40 -23.75 -15.47
N PRO A 65 1.97 -24.91 -15.10
CA PRO A 65 2.84 -25.03 -13.94
C PRO A 65 4.01 -24.06 -13.95
N LEU A 66 4.68 -23.92 -15.10
CA LEU A 66 5.80 -23.01 -15.27
C LEU A 66 5.36 -21.55 -15.18
N ALA A 67 4.24 -21.18 -15.79
CA ALA A 67 3.66 -19.83 -15.72
C ALA A 67 3.34 -19.42 -14.28
N ILE A 68 2.73 -20.31 -13.49
CA ILE A 68 2.43 -20.10 -12.08
C ILE A 68 3.74 -19.86 -11.29
N LEU A 69 4.74 -20.72 -11.50
CA LEU A 69 6.04 -20.61 -10.81
C LEU A 69 6.73 -19.27 -11.11
N VAL A 70 6.76 -18.85 -12.38
CA VAL A 70 7.32 -17.57 -12.82
C VAL A 70 6.55 -16.40 -12.21
N ALA A 71 5.21 -16.43 -12.29
CA ALA A 71 4.37 -15.37 -11.75
C ALA A 71 4.49 -15.23 -10.22
N GLN A 72 4.56 -16.35 -9.49
CA GLN A 72 4.82 -16.34 -8.04
C GLN A 72 6.20 -15.75 -7.72
N GLY A 73 7.22 -16.08 -8.49
CA GLY A 73 8.56 -15.52 -8.33
C GLY A 73 8.58 -14.00 -8.50
N TYR A 74 7.93 -13.47 -9.53
CA TYR A 74 7.80 -12.03 -9.72
C TYR A 74 6.93 -11.36 -8.65
N ALA A 75 5.82 -12.00 -8.24
CA ALA A 75 4.99 -11.49 -7.16
C ALA A 75 5.77 -11.36 -5.84
N GLU A 76 6.62 -12.34 -5.52
CA GLU A 76 7.49 -12.31 -4.33
C GLU A 76 8.57 -11.22 -4.44
N LEU A 77 9.19 -11.03 -5.61
CA LEU A 77 10.11 -9.91 -5.83
C LEU A 77 9.39 -8.56 -5.65
N GLY A 78 8.18 -8.42 -6.17
CA GLY A 78 7.37 -7.22 -5.95
C GLY A 78 7.04 -6.99 -4.46
N ARG A 79 6.82 -8.06 -3.69
CA ARG A 79 6.57 -7.99 -2.25
C ARG A 79 7.80 -7.52 -1.47
N THR A 80 8.98 -8.00 -1.84
CA THR A 80 10.22 -7.71 -1.10
C THR A 80 10.86 -6.38 -1.51
N THR A 81 10.64 -5.93 -2.74
CA THR A 81 11.26 -4.70 -3.26
C THR A 81 10.35 -3.49 -3.27
N GLY A 82 9.03 -3.71 -3.22
CA GLY A 82 8.04 -2.65 -3.45
C GLY A 82 8.01 -2.13 -4.91
N ASP A 83 8.73 -2.76 -5.85
CA ASP A 83 8.79 -2.34 -7.24
C ASP A 83 7.54 -2.79 -8.02
N PRO A 84 6.69 -1.87 -8.51
CA PRO A 84 5.44 -2.20 -9.20
C PRO A 84 5.65 -2.93 -10.53
N ARG A 85 6.81 -2.83 -11.15
CA ARG A 85 7.14 -3.51 -12.42
C ARG A 85 6.96 -5.03 -12.32
N TYR A 86 7.26 -5.60 -11.15
CA TYR A 86 7.13 -7.05 -10.94
C TYR A 86 5.70 -7.55 -10.97
N ALA A 87 4.72 -6.72 -10.63
CA ALA A 87 3.30 -7.07 -10.82
C ALA A 87 2.98 -7.23 -12.31
N GLY A 88 3.49 -6.34 -13.17
CA GLY A 88 3.37 -6.46 -14.62
C GLY A 88 4.05 -7.70 -15.20
N TYR A 89 5.23 -8.06 -14.71
CA TYR A 89 5.91 -9.29 -15.15
C TYR A 89 5.16 -10.55 -14.70
N ALA A 90 4.62 -10.56 -13.48
CA ALA A 90 3.77 -11.66 -13.01
C ALA A 90 2.49 -11.79 -13.83
N GLN A 91 1.85 -10.68 -14.19
CA GLN A 91 0.71 -10.65 -15.09
C GLN A 91 1.07 -11.18 -16.49
N ALA A 92 2.18 -10.76 -17.05
CA ALA A 92 2.64 -11.20 -18.36
C ALA A 92 2.91 -12.71 -18.40
N ALA A 93 3.44 -13.29 -17.33
CA ALA A 93 3.63 -14.74 -17.21
C ALA A 93 2.30 -15.52 -17.24
N LEU A 94 1.20 -14.91 -16.82
CA LEU A 94 -0.15 -15.49 -16.83
C LEU A 94 -0.98 -15.08 -18.06
N ALA A 95 -0.39 -14.43 -19.07
CA ALA A 95 -1.10 -13.83 -20.20
C ALA A 95 -2.11 -14.77 -20.88
N PRO A 96 -1.83 -16.07 -21.18
CA PRO A 96 -2.79 -16.97 -21.82
C PRO A 96 -4.09 -17.17 -21.02
N TRP A 97 -4.04 -17.01 -19.71
CA TRP A 97 -5.21 -17.24 -18.82
C TRP A 97 -5.75 -15.94 -18.21
N TRP A 98 -5.04 -14.81 -18.38
CA TRP A 98 -5.37 -13.55 -17.69
C TRP A 98 -6.77 -13.04 -18.01
N GLY A 99 -7.21 -13.14 -19.24
CA GLY A 99 -8.52 -12.68 -19.71
C GLY A 99 -9.65 -13.70 -19.55
N LEU A 100 -9.38 -14.92 -19.05
CA LEU A 100 -10.40 -15.95 -18.95
C LEU A 100 -11.23 -15.79 -17.66
N ASP A 101 -12.56 -15.75 -17.78
CA ASP A 101 -13.47 -15.72 -16.63
C ASP A 101 -13.37 -16.99 -15.77
N ARG A 102 -13.13 -18.13 -16.43
CA ARG A 102 -12.97 -19.45 -15.80
C ARG A 102 -11.55 -19.96 -16.00
N ALA A 103 -10.57 -19.16 -15.58
CA ALA A 103 -9.19 -19.63 -15.55
C ALA A 103 -9.01 -20.75 -14.49
N PRO A 104 -7.93 -21.55 -14.56
CA PRO A 104 -7.57 -22.48 -13.50
C PRO A 104 -7.53 -21.81 -12.12
N GLN A 105 -7.90 -22.57 -11.07
CA GLN A 105 -8.06 -22.03 -9.71
C GLN A 105 -6.79 -21.33 -9.22
N GLU A 106 -5.62 -21.90 -9.48
CA GLU A 106 -4.33 -21.38 -9.08
C GLU A 106 -4.04 -20.03 -9.75
N VAL A 107 -4.45 -19.87 -11.01
CA VAL A 107 -4.35 -18.61 -11.76
C VAL A 107 -5.28 -17.56 -11.15
N LEU A 108 -6.55 -17.94 -10.85
CA LEU A 108 -7.51 -17.01 -10.25
C LEU A 108 -7.03 -16.49 -8.89
N VAL A 109 -6.48 -17.36 -8.04
CA VAL A 109 -5.91 -16.96 -6.74
C VAL A 109 -4.74 -16.01 -6.93
N LEU A 110 -3.80 -16.32 -7.83
CA LEU A 110 -2.64 -15.48 -8.09
C LEU A 110 -3.02 -14.17 -8.77
N ARG A 111 -3.98 -14.20 -9.70
CA ARG A 111 -4.53 -13.00 -10.34
C ARG A 111 -5.23 -12.10 -9.32
N ALA A 112 -5.98 -12.67 -8.39
CA ALA A 112 -6.58 -11.91 -7.29
C ALA A 112 -5.53 -11.25 -6.40
N ALA A 113 -4.42 -11.92 -6.08
CA ALA A 113 -3.31 -11.35 -5.33
C ALA A 113 -2.67 -10.15 -6.07
N LEU A 114 -2.46 -10.25 -7.38
CA LEU A 114 -1.93 -9.18 -8.20
C LEU A 114 -2.93 -8.00 -8.30
N ARG A 115 -4.23 -8.29 -8.49
CA ARG A 115 -5.31 -7.29 -8.52
C ARG A 115 -5.44 -6.55 -7.20
N GLN A 116 -5.33 -7.26 -6.06
CA GLN A 116 -5.30 -6.64 -4.73
C GLN A 116 -4.14 -5.63 -4.60
N ARG A 117 -2.94 -6.02 -5.04
CA ARG A 117 -1.77 -5.12 -5.03
C ARG A 117 -1.91 -3.89 -5.93
N MET A 118 -2.69 -4.01 -7.01
CA MET A 118 -3.02 -2.92 -7.93
C MET A 118 -4.30 -2.16 -7.50
N HIS A 119 -4.80 -2.41 -6.30
CA HIS A 119 -6.04 -1.85 -5.74
C HIS A 119 -7.29 -2.06 -6.61
N GLN A 120 -7.27 -3.10 -7.45
CA GLN A 120 -8.41 -3.54 -8.25
C GLN A 120 -9.28 -4.52 -7.44
N PHE A 121 -9.77 -4.05 -6.29
CA PHE A 121 -10.40 -4.89 -5.26
C PHE A 121 -11.63 -5.63 -5.76
N ASP A 122 -12.52 -4.97 -6.52
CA ASP A 122 -13.74 -5.61 -7.03
C ASP A 122 -13.41 -6.76 -7.99
N LEU A 123 -12.39 -6.59 -8.83
CA LEU A 123 -11.92 -7.65 -9.72
C LEU A 123 -11.25 -8.79 -8.93
N ALA A 124 -10.52 -8.48 -7.86
CA ALA A 124 -9.95 -9.49 -6.98
C ALA A 124 -11.05 -10.30 -6.27
N LEU A 125 -12.09 -9.62 -5.74
CA LEU A 125 -13.25 -10.30 -5.12
C LEU A 125 -14.01 -11.20 -6.10
N THR A 126 -14.14 -10.80 -7.36
CA THR A 126 -14.75 -11.61 -8.42
C THR A 126 -13.99 -12.90 -8.65
N ASP A 127 -12.65 -12.84 -8.75
CA ASP A 127 -11.82 -14.04 -8.88
C ASP A 127 -11.94 -14.95 -7.67
N LEU A 128 -11.86 -14.37 -6.47
CA LEU A 128 -11.95 -15.13 -5.21
C LEU A 128 -13.33 -15.78 -5.03
N ALA A 129 -14.41 -15.10 -5.45
CA ALA A 129 -15.75 -15.67 -5.45
C ALA A 129 -15.83 -16.88 -6.41
N THR A 130 -15.25 -16.79 -7.60
CA THR A 130 -15.19 -17.89 -8.55
C THR A 130 -14.45 -19.10 -7.97
N VAL A 131 -13.31 -18.88 -7.32
CA VAL A 131 -12.56 -19.95 -6.61
C VAL A 131 -13.41 -20.58 -5.51
N LEU A 132 -14.03 -19.78 -4.65
CA LEU A 132 -14.76 -20.27 -3.48
C LEU A 132 -16.09 -20.92 -3.82
N ASN A 133 -16.69 -20.60 -4.97
CA ASN A 133 -17.86 -21.29 -5.49
C ASN A 133 -17.54 -22.74 -5.93
N THR A 134 -16.33 -22.98 -6.41
CA THR A 134 -15.89 -24.33 -6.84
C THR A 134 -15.15 -25.07 -5.73
N ASN A 135 -14.44 -24.37 -4.86
CA ASN A 135 -13.69 -24.91 -3.73
C ASN A 135 -13.89 -24.06 -2.47
N PRO A 136 -15.01 -24.27 -1.74
CA PRO A 136 -15.31 -23.51 -0.52
C PRO A 136 -14.28 -23.66 0.61
N ARG A 137 -13.40 -24.68 0.52
CA ARG A 137 -12.36 -24.97 1.52
C ARG A 137 -11.00 -24.35 1.19
N ASN A 138 -10.89 -23.52 0.14
CA ASN A 138 -9.64 -22.86 -0.21
C ASN A 138 -9.25 -21.80 0.82
N VAL A 139 -8.32 -22.13 1.69
CA VAL A 139 -7.83 -21.28 2.80
C VAL A 139 -7.24 -19.97 2.27
N GLN A 140 -6.42 -20.03 1.24
CA GLN A 140 -5.76 -18.85 0.68
C GLN A 140 -6.78 -17.85 0.10
N ALA A 141 -7.77 -18.35 -0.65
CA ALA A 141 -8.81 -17.49 -1.21
C ALA A 141 -9.67 -16.84 -0.12
N ARG A 142 -9.98 -17.55 0.98
CA ARG A 142 -10.71 -16.97 2.12
C ARG A 142 -9.91 -15.89 2.83
N LEU A 143 -8.63 -16.16 3.14
CA LEU A 143 -7.75 -15.15 3.77
C LEU A 143 -7.65 -13.89 2.90
N MET A 144 -7.43 -14.05 1.60
CA MET A 144 -7.34 -12.92 0.69
C MET A 144 -8.67 -12.16 0.59
N ARG A 145 -9.82 -12.87 0.55
CA ARG A 145 -11.14 -12.23 0.52
C ARG A 145 -11.39 -11.44 1.81
N ALA A 146 -11.06 -12.00 2.97
CA ALA A 146 -11.14 -11.30 4.25
C ALA A 146 -10.28 -10.02 4.27
N THR A 147 -9.04 -10.10 3.76
CA THR A 147 -8.14 -8.95 3.70
C THR A 147 -8.70 -7.85 2.78
N VAL A 148 -9.17 -8.20 1.58
CA VAL A 148 -9.74 -7.22 0.65
C VAL A 148 -11.00 -6.58 1.23
N GLN A 149 -11.89 -7.36 1.83
CA GLN A 149 -13.11 -6.86 2.49
C GLN A 149 -12.77 -5.94 3.66
N GLN A 150 -11.77 -6.28 4.49
CA GLN A 150 -11.30 -5.42 5.56
C GLN A 150 -10.78 -4.08 5.03
N VAL A 151 -9.94 -4.09 3.98
CA VAL A 151 -9.40 -2.87 3.35
C VAL A 151 -10.51 -2.00 2.78
N GLN A 152 -11.59 -2.58 2.25
CA GLN A 152 -12.75 -1.85 1.74
C GLN A 152 -13.74 -1.42 2.84
N GLY A 153 -13.52 -1.82 4.11
CA GLY A 153 -14.41 -1.50 5.23
C GLY A 153 -15.62 -2.43 5.35
N ALA A 154 -15.68 -3.53 4.61
CA ALA A 154 -16.69 -4.58 4.69
C ALA A 154 -16.33 -5.55 5.85
N TYR A 155 -16.35 -5.03 7.07
CA TYR A 155 -15.80 -5.75 8.24
C TYR A 155 -16.59 -6.98 8.66
N ASP A 156 -17.92 -6.97 8.51
CA ASP A 156 -18.76 -8.11 8.89
C ASP A 156 -18.53 -9.29 7.95
N GLU A 157 -18.39 -9.02 6.65
CA GLU A 157 -18.03 -10.01 5.63
C GLU A 157 -16.62 -10.56 5.88
N ALA A 158 -15.65 -9.69 6.18
CA ALA A 158 -14.29 -10.11 6.54
C ALA A 158 -14.28 -11.03 7.77
N LYS A 159 -15.04 -10.70 8.83
CA LYS A 159 -15.18 -11.55 10.02
C LYS A 159 -15.80 -12.92 9.69
N GLN A 160 -16.76 -12.97 8.76
CA GLN A 160 -17.36 -14.23 8.31
C GLN A 160 -16.32 -15.12 7.63
N GLU A 161 -15.48 -14.55 6.74
CA GLU A 161 -14.39 -15.30 6.10
C GLU A 161 -13.36 -15.81 7.11
N CYS A 162 -12.96 -14.98 8.08
CA CYS A 162 -12.03 -15.41 9.13
C CYS A 162 -12.61 -16.55 9.99
N ARG A 163 -13.90 -16.49 10.35
CA ARG A 163 -14.58 -17.56 11.08
C ARG A 163 -14.67 -18.86 10.27
N ALA A 164 -14.91 -18.76 8.98
CA ALA A 164 -14.97 -19.95 8.10
C ALA A 164 -13.62 -20.66 7.95
N LEU A 165 -12.52 -20.08 8.45
CA LEU A 165 -11.20 -20.71 8.49
C LEU A 165 -10.99 -21.62 9.71
N GLN A 166 -11.86 -21.60 10.74
CA GLN A 166 -11.68 -22.34 11.98
C GLN A 166 -11.50 -23.85 11.76
N ASP A 167 -12.30 -24.43 10.88
CA ASP A 167 -12.25 -25.86 10.55
C ASP A 167 -11.33 -26.18 9.34
N LEU A 168 -10.60 -25.21 8.84
CA LEU A 168 -9.80 -25.35 7.62
C LEU A 168 -8.30 -25.20 7.85
N THR A 169 -7.89 -24.54 8.93
CA THR A 169 -6.49 -24.25 9.21
C THR A 169 -6.19 -24.24 10.71
N GLN A 170 -4.89 -24.10 11.05
CA GLN A 170 -4.47 -24.01 12.44
C GLN A 170 -5.00 -22.74 13.14
N GLU A 171 -5.19 -22.83 14.46
CA GLU A 171 -5.76 -21.77 15.29
C GLU A 171 -5.06 -20.42 15.10
N LEU A 172 -3.75 -20.41 14.98
CA LEU A 172 -2.98 -19.17 14.80
C LEU A 172 -3.41 -18.37 13.57
N VAL A 173 -3.72 -19.03 12.45
CA VAL A 173 -4.06 -18.38 11.17
C VAL A 173 -5.43 -17.70 11.26
N TRP A 174 -6.47 -18.43 11.69
CA TRP A 174 -7.80 -17.82 11.75
C TRP A 174 -7.92 -16.81 12.90
N THR A 175 -7.20 -17.01 14.02
CA THR A 175 -7.15 -16.01 15.09
C THR A 175 -6.47 -14.73 14.63
N ALA A 176 -5.35 -14.81 13.90
CA ALA A 176 -4.70 -13.62 13.33
C ALA A 176 -5.61 -12.88 12.35
N CYS A 177 -6.30 -13.62 11.47
CA CYS A 177 -7.29 -13.03 10.56
C CYS A 177 -8.37 -12.26 11.33
N LEU A 178 -9.01 -12.91 12.30
CA LEU A 178 -10.11 -12.32 13.06
C LEU A 178 -9.64 -11.14 13.94
N ALA A 179 -8.46 -11.27 14.57
CA ALA A 179 -7.89 -10.22 15.40
C ALA A 179 -7.58 -8.94 14.60
N ASN A 180 -7.10 -9.06 13.36
CA ASN A 180 -6.87 -7.90 12.49
C ASN A 180 -8.18 -7.14 12.21
N VAL A 181 -9.27 -7.83 11.93
CA VAL A 181 -10.58 -7.19 11.68
C VAL A 181 -11.19 -6.63 12.96
N ASN A 182 -11.19 -7.39 14.05
CA ASN A 182 -11.72 -6.96 15.34
C ASN A 182 -10.93 -5.77 15.92
N GLY A 183 -9.60 -5.78 15.73
CA GLY A 183 -8.71 -4.70 16.18
C GLY A 183 -8.92 -3.36 15.48
N VAL A 184 -9.70 -3.29 14.39
CA VAL A 184 -10.11 -2.05 13.74
C VAL A 184 -11.60 -1.74 13.94
N THR A 185 -12.32 -2.56 14.71
CA THR A 185 -13.78 -2.43 14.95
C THR A 185 -14.15 -2.40 16.44
N GLY A 186 -13.29 -1.84 17.29
CA GLY A 186 -13.57 -1.56 18.70
C GLY A 186 -13.24 -2.68 19.68
N GLU A 187 -12.39 -3.64 19.28
CA GLU A 187 -11.95 -4.75 20.11
C GLU A 187 -10.41 -4.86 20.12
N LEU A 188 -9.70 -3.71 20.08
CA LEU A 188 -8.25 -3.68 19.84
C LEU A 188 -7.45 -4.44 20.93
N ARG A 189 -7.64 -4.08 22.21
CA ARG A 189 -6.88 -4.71 23.31
C ARG A 189 -7.20 -6.19 23.47
N GLN A 190 -8.47 -6.55 23.41
CA GLN A 190 -8.91 -7.94 23.50
C GLN A 190 -8.32 -8.78 22.36
N SER A 191 -8.34 -8.25 21.14
CA SER A 191 -7.77 -8.92 19.96
C SER A 191 -6.26 -9.09 20.06
N TYR A 192 -5.55 -8.08 20.56
CA TYR A 192 -4.12 -8.15 20.82
C TYR A 192 -3.78 -9.24 21.84
N GLU A 193 -4.45 -9.25 22.99
CA GLU A 193 -4.20 -10.22 24.07
C GLU A 193 -4.52 -11.65 23.61
N GLN A 194 -5.62 -11.85 22.92
CA GLN A 194 -6.01 -13.14 22.36
C GLN A 194 -4.97 -13.63 21.35
N LEU A 195 -4.57 -12.81 20.39
CA LEU A 195 -3.59 -13.18 19.36
C LEU A 195 -2.24 -13.49 20.01
N LEU A 196 -1.79 -12.69 20.97
CA LEU A 196 -0.54 -12.90 21.70
C LEU A 196 -0.55 -14.24 22.45
N SER A 197 -1.65 -14.56 23.14
CA SER A 197 -1.83 -15.83 23.85
C SER A 197 -1.80 -17.03 22.91
N VAL A 198 -2.48 -16.93 21.76
CA VAL A 198 -2.46 -17.99 20.74
C VAL A 198 -1.06 -18.13 20.14
N PHE A 199 -0.41 -17.02 19.78
CA PHE A 199 0.93 -17.02 19.20
C PHE A 199 1.97 -17.71 20.08
N ALA A 200 1.89 -17.56 21.40
CA ALA A 200 2.78 -18.21 22.36
C ALA A 200 2.71 -19.74 22.30
N ARG A 201 1.60 -20.32 21.83
CA ARG A 201 1.43 -21.79 21.67
C ARG A 201 2.04 -22.33 20.37
N TYR A 202 2.50 -21.45 19.46
CA TYR A 202 3.06 -21.81 18.16
C TYR A 202 4.52 -21.34 17.97
N PRO A 203 5.47 -21.75 18.87
CA PRO A 203 6.85 -21.26 18.83
C PRO A 203 7.63 -21.69 17.59
N VAL A 204 7.23 -22.79 16.94
CA VAL A 204 7.85 -23.38 15.75
C VAL A 204 7.03 -23.19 14.46
N ALA A 205 6.06 -22.25 14.45
CA ALA A 205 5.32 -21.93 13.24
C ALA A 205 6.26 -21.43 12.14
N GLU A 206 5.81 -21.58 10.89
CA GLU A 206 6.57 -21.18 9.68
C GLU A 206 6.99 -19.70 9.77
N PRO A 207 8.25 -19.34 9.40
CA PRO A 207 8.78 -17.98 9.60
C PRO A 207 7.93 -16.86 8.99
N LYS A 208 7.35 -17.06 7.80
CA LYS A 208 6.48 -16.06 7.16
C LYS A 208 5.18 -15.84 7.97
N LEU A 209 4.60 -16.92 8.51
CA LEU A 209 3.43 -16.81 9.38
C LEU A 209 3.77 -16.07 10.66
N ARG A 210 4.91 -16.39 11.28
CA ARG A 210 5.38 -15.70 12.48
C ARG A 210 5.64 -14.22 12.23
N SER A 211 6.29 -13.87 11.11
CA SER A 211 6.54 -12.47 10.73
C SER A 211 5.23 -11.71 10.56
N TRP A 212 4.24 -12.29 9.86
CA TRP A 212 2.92 -11.67 9.71
C TRP A 212 2.22 -11.44 11.04
N VAL A 213 2.18 -12.44 11.93
CA VAL A 213 1.54 -12.32 13.25
C VAL A 213 2.25 -11.27 14.12
N LEU A 214 3.58 -11.25 14.13
CA LEU A 214 4.36 -10.27 14.88
C LEU A 214 4.14 -8.85 14.35
N THR A 215 4.03 -8.67 13.05
CA THR A 215 3.70 -7.37 12.44
C THR A 215 2.30 -6.92 12.88
N SER A 216 1.30 -7.81 12.82
CA SER A 216 -0.06 -7.52 13.31
C SER A 216 -0.09 -7.14 14.79
N LEU A 217 0.63 -7.87 15.64
CA LEU A 217 0.77 -7.56 17.08
C LEU A 217 1.45 -6.20 17.28
N ALA A 218 2.48 -5.88 16.50
CA ALA A 218 3.18 -4.61 16.59
C ALA A 218 2.27 -3.42 16.24
N GLU A 219 1.50 -3.53 15.16
CA GLU A 219 0.56 -2.49 14.74
C GLU A 219 -0.59 -2.32 15.74
N MET A 220 -1.13 -3.42 16.27
CA MET A 220 -2.14 -3.35 17.35
C MET A 220 -1.58 -2.69 18.60
N ALA A 221 -0.37 -3.06 19.03
CA ALA A 221 0.29 -2.47 20.17
C ALA A 221 0.58 -0.98 19.98
N THR A 222 1.00 -0.58 18.77
CA THR A 222 1.22 0.84 18.41
C THR A 222 -0.07 1.63 18.57
N ARG A 223 -1.16 1.18 17.97
CA ARG A 223 -2.47 1.84 18.08
C ARG A 223 -2.99 1.89 19.51
N ALA A 224 -2.74 0.84 20.31
CA ALA A 224 -3.11 0.78 21.73
C ALA A 224 -2.21 1.61 22.65
N GLY A 225 -1.16 2.24 22.13
CA GLY A 225 -0.19 3.03 22.93
C GLY A 225 0.79 2.19 23.74
N MET A 226 0.92 0.90 23.45
CA MET A 226 1.83 -0.03 24.13
C MET A 226 3.20 -0.02 23.44
N MET A 227 3.90 1.12 23.49
CA MET A 227 5.08 1.40 22.67
C MET A 227 6.21 0.38 22.84
N THR A 228 6.54 -0.02 24.06
CA THR A 228 7.60 -1.03 24.32
C THR A 228 7.26 -2.39 23.73
N ALA A 229 6.00 -2.83 23.82
CA ALA A 229 5.56 -4.08 23.22
C ALA A 229 5.55 -4.01 21.70
N ALA A 230 5.11 -2.89 21.13
CA ALA A 230 5.14 -2.65 19.69
C ALA A 230 6.56 -2.80 19.14
N GLU A 231 7.54 -2.13 19.76
CA GLU A 231 8.93 -2.19 19.31
C GLU A 231 9.51 -3.61 19.42
N ALA A 232 9.23 -4.32 20.51
CA ALA A 232 9.66 -5.70 20.65
C ALA A 232 9.12 -6.61 19.54
N HIS A 233 7.86 -6.45 19.16
CA HIS A 233 7.24 -7.20 18.06
C HIS A 233 7.82 -6.81 16.71
N PHE A 234 8.01 -5.51 16.40
CA PHE A 234 8.65 -5.06 15.16
C PHE A 234 10.06 -5.63 15.01
N ARG A 235 10.87 -5.56 16.06
CA ARG A 235 12.25 -6.10 16.04
C ARG A 235 12.26 -7.62 15.85
N ALA A 236 11.35 -8.33 16.51
CA ALA A 236 11.21 -9.77 16.34
C ALA A 236 10.76 -10.16 14.92
N ALA A 237 9.86 -9.40 14.30
CA ALA A 237 9.45 -9.60 12.91
C ALA A 237 10.61 -9.34 11.93
N LEU A 238 11.36 -8.25 12.11
CA LEU A 238 12.53 -7.92 11.28
C LEU A 238 13.65 -8.95 11.38
N ALA A 239 13.80 -9.61 12.52
CA ALA A 239 14.76 -10.71 12.68
C ALA A 239 14.39 -11.94 11.84
N LEU A 240 13.11 -12.09 11.45
CA LEU A 240 12.62 -13.16 10.58
C LEU A 240 12.66 -12.78 9.10
N ASP A 241 12.33 -11.53 8.77
CA ASP A 241 12.34 -11.01 7.40
C ASP A 241 12.75 -9.52 7.38
N ALA A 242 14.06 -9.28 7.31
CA ALA A 242 14.64 -7.93 7.29
C ALA A 242 14.39 -7.16 5.96
N ALA A 243 13.87 -7.84 4.95
CA ALA A 243 13.60 -7.27 3.64
C ALA A 243 12.09 -7.05 3.37
N ASP A 244 11.22 -7.43 4.30
CA ASP A 244 9.79 -7.21 4.12
C ASP A 244 9.48 -5.72 4.06
N PHE A 245 9.05 -5.29 2.88
CA PHE A 245 8.77 -3.91 2.55
C PHE A 245 7.66 -3.30 3.41
N TYR A 246 6.58 -4.06 3.66
CA TYR A 246 5.46 -3.60 4.49
C TYR A 246 5.90 -3.40 5.95
N LEU A 247 6.58 -4.39 6.50
CA LEU A 247 7.12 -4.36 7.87
C LEU A 247 8.08 -3.18 8.08
N LEU A 248 8.99 -2.94 7.12
CA LEU A 248 9.90 -1.79 7.15
C LEU A 248 9.14 -0.46 7.18
N GLY A 249 8.08 -0.34 6.38
CA GLY A 249 7.21 0.83 6.36
C GLY A 249 6.47 1.03 7.67
N ALA A 250 5.87 -0.02 8.22
CA ALA A 250 5.14 0.03 9.48
C ALA A 250 6.05 0.39 10.67
N TYR A 251 7.26 -0.19 10.72
CA TYR A 251 8.23 0.14 11.77
C TYR A 251 8.78 1.55 11.63
N ALA A 252 9.00 2.04 10.40
CA ALA A 252 9.40 3.41 10.16
C ALA A 252 8.31 4.42 10.60
N ASP A 253 7.03 4.12 10.35
CA ASP A 253 5.92 4.95 10.84
C ASP A 253 5.85 4.96 12.37
N TYR A 254 6.01 3.80 13.03
CA TYR A 254 6.13 3.71 14.48
C TYR A 254 7.25 4.60 15.02
N LEU A 255 8.46 4.54 14.42
CA LEU A 255 9.61 5.35 14.86
C LEU A 255 9.40 6.85 14.63
N LEU A 256 8.75 7.24 13.53
CA LEU A 256 8.37 8.64 13.28
C LEU A 256 7.38 9.14 14.33
N ASP A 257 6.37 8.36 14.65
CA ASP A 257 5.35 8.69 15.67
C ASP A 257 5.92 8.74 17.09
N ASP A 258 6.99 7.99 17.35
CA ASP A 258 7.73 7.98 18.62
C ASP A 258 8.82 9.09 18.69
N GLY A 259 8.95 9.94 17.65
CA GLY A 259 9.91 11.02 17.62
C GLY A 259 11.37 10.59 17.46
N ARG A 260 11.62 9.47 16.79
CA ARG A 260 12.95 8.84 16.60
C ARG A 260 13.41 8.86 15.13
N PRO A 261 13.40 10.01 14.43
CA PRO A 261 13.76 10.08 13.02
C PRO A 261 15.19 9.59 12.69
N PRO A 262 16.24 9.73 13.54
CA PRO A 262 17.55 9.16 13.21
C PRO A 262 17.53 7.64 13.02
N GLU A 263 16.66 6.92 13.74
CA GLU A 263 16.54 5.47 13.61
C GLU A 263 15.84 5.08 12.30
N VAL A 264 14.88 5.88 11.83
CA VAL A 264 14.29 5.71 10.49
C VAL A 264 15.34 5.89 9.40
N LEU A 265 16.19 6.92 9.52
CA LEU A 265 17.28 7.15 8.57
C LEU A 265 18.25 5.96 8.52
N ALA A 266 18.59 5.39 9.68
CA ALA A 266 19.45 4.21 9.76
C ALA A 266 18.76 2.96 9.17
N LEU A 267 17.47 2.75 9.46
CA LEU A 267 16.66 1.62 8.99
C LEU A 267 16.51 1.60 7.47
N LEU A 268 16.29 2.76 6.85
CA LEU A 268 15.88 2.89 5.45
C LEU A 268 16.99 3.37 4.50
N ARG A 269 18.19 3.67 4.98
CA ARG A 269 19.30 4.26 4.19
C ARG A 269 19.47 3.64 2.81
N ASP A 270 19.47 2.33 2.72
CA ASP A 270 19.72 1.57 1.49
C ASP A 270 18.43 0.95 0.90
N LYS A 271 17.25 1.41 1.35
CA LYS A 271 15.94 0.83 1.00
C LYS A 271 14.99 1.82 0.34
N VAL A 272 15.49 2.97 -0.10
CA VAL A 272 14.72 4.08 -0.69
C VAL A 272 14.36 3.89 -2.17
N ALA A 273 14.54 2.69 -2.71
CA ALA A 273 14.14 2.38 -4.08
C ALA A 273 12.61 2.43 -4.28
N ALA A 274 11.85 2.04 -3.27
CA ALA A 274 10.39 2.05 -3.28
C ALA A 274 9.82 3.37 -2.72
N ASP A 275 8.81 3.93 -3.40
CA ASP A 275 8.23 5.23 -3.07
C ASP A 275 7.72 5.34 -1.63
N PRO A 276 7.00 4.34 -1.05
CA PRO A 276 6.55 4.43 0.32
C PRO A 276 7.70 4.46 1.35
N LEU A 277 8.82 3.79 1.11
CA LEU A 277 9.99 3.84 2.00
C LEU A 277 10.78 5.14 1.80
N LEU A 278 10.91 5.62 0.55
CA LEU A 278 11.52 6.91 0.24
C LEU A 278 10.75 8.06 0.91
N LEU A 279 9.41 8.00 0.92
CA LEU A 279 8.58 9.00 1.61
C LEU A 279 8.89 9.04 3.10
N ARG A 280 8.94 7.89 3.77
CA ARG A 280 9.25 7.81 5.21
C ARG A 280 10.67 8.31 5.53
N TYR A 281 11.62 8.00 4.65
CA TYR A 281 12.98 8.52 4.74
C TYR A 281 13.02 10.04 4.61
N ALA A 282 12.30 10.61 3.64
CA ALA A 282 12.20 12.07 3.46
C ALA A 282 11.50 12.77 4.65
N LEU A 283 10.44 12.17 5.20
CA LEU A 283 9.79 12.65 6.42
C LEU A 283 10.75 12.62 7.63
N ALA A 284 11.57 11.59 7.73
CA ALA A 284 12.60 11.51 8.78
C ALA A 284 13.71 12.56 8.60
N LEU A 285 14.15 12.85 7.36
CA LEU A 285 15.08 13.93 7.07
C LEU A 285 14.50 15.29 7.48
N GLN A 286 13.24 15.54 7.21
CA GLN A 286 12.55 16.76 7.64
C GLN A 286 12.50 16.85 9.17
N ALA A 287 12.06 15.81 9.85
CA ALA A 287 11.96 15.77 11.31
C ALA A 287 13.33 15.90 12.01
N ALA A 288 14.38 15.34 11.41
CA ALA A 288 15.77 15.45 11.89
C ALA A 288 16.47 16.75 11.46
N GLN A 289 15.79 17.65 10.73
CA GLN A 289 16.32 18.91 10.21
C GLN A 289 17.55 18.74 9.28
N HIS A 290 17.65 17.64 8.56
CA HIS A 290 18.70 17.34 7.59
C HIS A 290 18.45 18.09 6.26
N SER A 291 18.70 19.39 6.24
CA SER A 291 18.37 20.30 5.14
C SER A 291 19.16 20.06 3.83
N GLN A 292 20.31 19.39 3.88
CA GLN A 292 21.15 19.15 2.70
C GLN A 292 20.59 18.05 1.77
N GLU A 293 20.10 16.95 2.31
CA GLU A 293 19.62 15.81 1.51
C GLU A 293 18.12 15.93 1.15
N LEU A 294 17.32 16.55 2.01
CA LEU A 294 15.86 16.60 1.88
C LEU A 294 15.37 17.14 0.51
N PRO A 295 15.92 18.25 -0.05
CA PRO A 295 15.42 18.78 -1.32
C PRO A 295 15.51 17.77 -2.48
N ALA A 296 16.61 17.01 -2.56
CA ALA A 296 16.81 16.01 -3.59
C ALA A 296 15.80 14.86 -3.46
N ARG A 297 15.45 14.45 -2.22
CA ARG A 297 14.47 13.40 -1.98
C ARG A 297 13.04 13.85 -2.26
N VAL A 298 12.73 15.12 -1.94
CA VAL A 298 11.43 15.72 -2.29
C VAL A 298 11.24 15.79 -3.81
N GLU A 299 12.25 16.21 -4.56
CA GLU A 299 12.19 16.25 -6.02
C GLU A 299 12.04 14.86 -6.62
N GLN A 300 12.81 13.89 -6.12
CA GLN A 300 12.68 12.48 -6.55
C GLN A 300 11.28 11.93 -6.34
N LEU A 301 10.62 12.22 -5.21
CA LEU A 301 9.23 11.81 -4.93
C LEU A 301 8.26 12.52 -5.87
N ARG A 302 8.45 13.83 -6.10
CA ARG A 302 7.62 14.62 -7.02
C ARG A 302 7.62 14.01 -8.43
N ASP A 303 8.79 13.69 -8.96
CA ASP A 303 8.94 13.09 -10.28
C ASP A 303 8.27 11.72 -10.36
N ARG A 304 8.43 10.89 -9.32
CA ARG A 304 7.83 9.55 -9.28
C ARG A 304 6.31 9.61 -9.20
N PHE A 305 5.72 10.46 -8.36
CA PHE A 305 4.27 10.64 -8.30
C PHE A 305 3.72 11.26 -9.59
N ALA A 306 4.44 12.21 -10.21
CA ALA A 306 4.06 12.75 -11.50
C ALA A 306 4.05 11.65 -12.59
N ALA A 307 5.07 10.80 -12.63
CA ALA A 307 5.13 9.67 -13.56
C ALA A 307 4.00 8.64 -13.31
N SER A 308 3.65 8.36 -12.04
CA SER A 308 2.51 7.51 -11.70
C SER A 308 1.19 8.09 -12.20
N ARG A 309 0.94 9.37 -12.01
CA ARG A 309 -0.25 10.05 -12.53
C ARG A 309 -0.35 9.99 -14.06
N LEU A 310 0.77 10.19 -14.76
CA LEU A 310 0.81 10.10 -16.24
C LEU A 310 0.46 8.71 -16.75
N ARG A 311 0.78 7.66 -15.99
CA ARG A 311 0.40 6.28 -16.32
C ARG A 311 -1.05 5.93 -15.92
N GLY A 312 -1.76 6.84 -15.26
CA GLY A 312 -3.08 6.57 -14.67
C GLY A 312 -3.03 5.64 -13.45
N ASP A 313 -1.86 5.49 -12.82
CA ASP A 313 -1.66 4.68 -11.63
C ASP A 313 -2.22 5.40 -10.39
N ARG A 314 -3.04 4.70 -9.61
CA ARG A 314 -3.71 5.25 -8.41
C ARG A 314 -3.39 4.45 -7.14
N VAL A 315 -2.43 3.56 -7.20
CA VAL A 315 -2.07 2.67 -6.07
C VAL A 315 -1.47 3.45 -4.90
N HIS A 316 -0.85 4.60 -5.15
CA HIS A 316 -0.09 5.36 -4.15
C HIS A 316 -0.77 6.66 -3.70
N LEU A 317 -2.10 6.79 -3.82
CA LEU A 317 -2.82 8.01 -3.44
C LEU A 317 -2.63 8.40 -1.96
N ARG A 318 -2.57 7.42 -1.04
CA ARG A 318 -2.28 7.66 0.38
C ARG A 318 -0.89 8.26 0.59
N GLU A 319 0.12 7.66 -0.02
CA GLU A 319 1.50 8.14 0.05
C GLU A 319 1.65 9.51 -0.59
N GLU A 320 0.99 9.73 -1.72
CA GLU A 320 1.00 11.02 -2.41
C GLU A 320 0.29 12.11 -1.59
N ALA A 321 -0.85 11.79 -0.95
CA ALA A 321 -1.53 12.71 -0.02
C ALA A 321 -0.62 13.09 1.15
N ARG A 322 0.07 12.11 1.73
CA ARG A 322 1.01 12.31 2.84
C ARG A 322 2.22 13.15 2.42
N PHE A 323 2.78 12.90 1.24
CA PHE A 323 3.84 13.70 0.62
C PHE A 323 3.39 15.15 0.42
N THR A 324 2.21 15.34 -0.18
CA THR A 324 1.64 16.65 -0.51
C THR A 324 1.34 17.45 0.75
N LEU A 325 0.83 16.80 1.81
CA LEU A 325 0.54 17.46 3.08
C LEU A 325 1.83 17.88 3.82
N HIS A 326 2.71 16.91 4.07
CA HIS A 326 3.81 17.13 5.04
C HIS A 326 5.10 17.68 4.42
N LEU A 327 5.38 17.37 3.14
CA LEU A 327 6.61 17.82 2.47
C LEU A 327 6.40 18.98 1.51
N LEU A 328 5.20 19.09 0.89
CA LEU A 328 4.87 20.21 0.02
C LEU A 328 4.05 21.32 0.71
N ASN A 329 3.50 21.05 1.90
CA ASN A 329 2.63 21.96 2.66
C ASN A 329 1.45 22.47 1.82
N ALA A 330 0.80 21.59 1.07
CA ALA A 330 -0.34 21.86 0.19
C ALA A 330 -1.61 21.13 0.67
N PRO A 331 -2.26 21.59 1.76
CA PRO A 331 -3.32 20.83 2.45
C PRO A 331 -4.57 20.62 1.62
N GLN A 332 -4.95 21.54 0.74
CA GLN A 332 -6.15 21.41 -0.10
C GLN A 332 -5.98 20.32 -1.16
N GLU A 333 -4.77 20.22 -1.75
CA GLU A 333 -4.45 19.17 -2.71
C GLU A 333 -4.31 17.80 -2.00
N ALA A 334 -3.66 17.78 -0.85
CA ALA A 334 -3.56 16.58 -0.01
C ALA A 334 -4.93 16.03 0.39
N LEU A 335 -5.88 16.92 0.73
CA LEU A 335 -7.25 16.52 1.07
C LEU A 335 -7.96 15.86 -0.11
N LYS A 336 -7.82 16.39 -1.33
CA LYS A 336 -8.36 15.75 -2.53
C LYS A 336 -7.83 14.34 -2.72
N LEU A 337 -6.51 14.17 -2.66
CA LEU A 337 -5.86 12.87 -2.80
C LEU A 337 -6.32 11.89 -1.70
N ALA A 338 -6.40 12.36 -0.46
CA ALA A 338 -6.88 11.55 0.66
C ALA A 338 -8.35 11.16 0.52
N GLN A 339 -9.22 12.05 0.01
CA GLN A 339 -10.62 11.75 -0.29
C GLN A 339 -10.76 10.73 -1.43
N GLU A 340 -9.96 10.85 -2.48
CA GLU A 340 -9.92 9.86 -3.56
C GLU A 340 -9.46 8.49 -3.07
N ASN A 341 -8.41 8.44 -2.26
CA ASN A 341 -7.95 7.21 -1.62
C ASN A 341 -9.03 6.58 -0.74
N TRP A 342 -9.76 7.40 0.03
CA TRP A 342 -10.83 6.97 0.94
C TRP A 342 -12.01 6.29 0.23
N GLN A 343 -12.23 6.56 -1.05
CA GLN A 343 -13.23 5.83 -1.84
C GLN A 343 -12.83 4.37 -2.09
N VAL A 344 -11.52 4.08 -2.05
CA VAL A 344 -10.96 2.78 -2.43
C VAL A 344 -10.56 1.97 -1.20
N GLN A 345 -9.98 2.62 -0.19
CA GLN A 345 -9.39 1.98 1.00
C GLN A 345 -9.85 2.64 2.29
N LYS A 346 -10.00 1.84 3.36
CA LYS A 346 -10.45 2.28 4.68
C LYS A 346 -9.61 1.67 5.81
N GLU A 347 -8.29 1.77 5.66
CA GLU A 347 -7.35 1.34 6.70
C GLU A 347 -7.10 2.47 7.73
N PRO A 348 -6.56 2.17 8.92
CA PRO A 348 -6.21 3.19 9.92
C PRO A 348 -5.31 4.31 9.39
N ALA A 349 -4.35 3.99 8.52
CA ALA A 349 -3.48 4.98 7.89
C ALA A 349 -4.23 5.88 6.88
N ASP A 350 -5.28 5.37 6.23
CA ASP A 350 -6.08 6.13 5.26
C ASP A 350 -6.95 7.17 5.95
N ILE A 351 -7.63 6.78 7.04
CA ILE A 351 -8.42 7.73 7.82
C ILE A 351 -7.54 8.76 8.52
N ARG A 352 -6.32 8.38 8.91
CA ARG A 352 -5.35 9.31 9.52
C ARG A 352 -5.00 10.43 8.54
N ILE A 353 -4.55 10.11 7.33
CA ILE A 353 -4.19 11.15 6.35
C ILE A 353 -5.39 11.98 5.90
N LEU A 354 -6.59 11.37 5.82
CA LEU A 354 -7.81 12.12 5.54
C LEU A 354 -8.10 13.14 6.63
N LEU A 355 -8.02 12.76 7.91
CA LEU A 355 -8.26 13.66 9.04
C LEU A 355 -7.17 14.74 9.15
N GLU A 356 -5.89 14.37 9.02
CA GLU A 356 -4.77 15.31 9.03
C GLU A 356 -4.91 16.37 7.93
N ALA A 357 -5.20 15.94 6.70
CA ALA A 357 -5.39 16.84 5.56
C ALA A 357 -6.64 17.74 5.71
N ALA A 358 -7.75 17.18 6.21
CA ALA A 358 -8.99 17.93 6.46
C ALA A 358 -8.79 19.02 7.53
N LEU A 359 -8.09 18.70 8.62
CA LEU A 359 -7.77 19.67 9.67
C LEU A 359 -6.83 20.77 9.14
N ALA A 360 -5.80 20.42 8.40
CA ALA A 360 -4.86 21.37 7.82
C ALA A 360 -5.49 22.26 6.73
N ALA A 361 -6.45 21.73 5.97
CA ALA A 361 -7.24 22.47 4.98
C ALA A 361 -8.36 23.33 5.60
N ASN A 362 -8.61 23.21 6.92
CA ASN A 362 -9.76 23.80 7.62
C ASN A 362 -11.12 23.41 7.02
N ASP A 363 -11.25 22.18 6.51
CA ASP A 363 -12.50 21.65 5.95
C ASP A 363 -13.33 20.91 7.02
N ALA A 364 -14.26 21.64 7.62
CA ALA A 364 -15.14 21.10 8.68
C ALA A 364 -16.00 19.93 8.21
N THR A 365 -16.38 19.88 6.94
CA THR A 365 -17.19 18.79 6.37
C THR A 365 -16.36 17.52 6.30
N ALA A 366 -15.16 17.58 5.77
CA ALA A 366 -14.27 16.44 5.71
C ALA A 366 -13.85 15.94 7.11
N VAL A 367 -13.60 16.85 8.06
CA VAL A 367 -13.38 16.49 9.47
C VAL A 367 -14.60 15.77 10.04
N GLY A 368 -15.83 16.26 9.76
CA GLY A 368 -17.07 15.60 10.18
C GLY A 368 -17.18 14.17 9.65
N ILE A 369 -16.95 13.95 8.36
CA ILE A 369 -16.97 12.62 7.72
C ILE A 369 -15.97 11.68 8.40
N ALA A 370 -14.73 12.13 8.59
CA ALA A 370 -13.69 11.32 9.22
C ALA A 370 -14.03 10.96 10.67
N THR A 371 -14.50 11.92 11.47
CA THR A 371 -14.84 11.69 12.87
C THR A 371 -16.09 10.84 13.07
N ASP A 372 -17.09 10.96 12.19
CA ASP A 372 -18.28 10.11 12.22
C ASP A 372 -17.93 8.66 11.88
N TRP A 373 -17.07 8.45 10.87
CA TRP A 373 -16.60 7.11 10.55
C TRP A 373 -15.82 6.48 11.73
N LEU A 374 -14.90 7.22 12.35
CA LEU A 374 -14.13 6.76 13.52
C LEU A 374 -15.05 6.34 14.67
N ARG A 375 -16.11 7.09 14.95
CA ARG A 375 -17.10 6.74 15.97
C ARG A 375 -17.90 5.50 15.60
N ASN A 376 -18.33 5.39 14.35
CA ASN A 376 -19.17 4.29 13.87
C ASN A 376 -18.42 2.95 13.86
N CYS A 377 -17.17 2.93 13.40
CA CYS A 377 -16.36 1.72 13.41
C CYS A 377 -15.70 1.47 14.77
N ARG A 378 -15.73 2.45 15.68
CA ARG A 378 -15.10 2.41 17.02
C ARG A 378 -13.59 2.09 16.94
N LEU A 379 -12.92 2.64 15.93
CA LEU A 379 -11.49 2.46 15.77
C LEU A 379 -10.73 3.06 16.96
N GLU A 380 -10.00 2.21 17.64
CA GLU A 380 -9.10 2.60 18.72
C GLU A 380 -7.71 2.86 18.15
N ASP A 381 -7.24 4.11 18.24
CA ASP A 381 -5.92 4.52 17.77
C ASP A 381 -5.44 5.74 18.57
N MET A 382 -4.29 5.59 19.24
CA MET A 382 -3.73 6.66 20.08
C MET A 382 -3.35 7.90 19.27
N GLN A 383 -2.84 7.74 18.05
CA GLN A 383 -2.44 8.87 17.22
C GLN A 383 -3.66 9.65 16.70
N LEU A 384 -4.67 8.93 16.23
CA LEU A 384 -5.94 9.54 15.83
C LEU A 384 -6.63 10.24 16.99
N SER A 385 -6.57 9.66 18.19
CA SER A 385 -7.14 10.28 19.40
C SER A 385 -6.50 11.63 19.73
N ARG A 386 -5.21 11.82 19.42
CA ARG A 386 -4.51 13.11 19.61
C ARG A 386 -4.91 14.17 18.58
N LEU A 387 -5.34 13.75 17.39
CA LEU A 387 -5.79 14.63 16.32
C LEU A 387 -7.26 15.06 16.51
N MET A 388 -8.04 14.26 17.23
CA MET A 388 -9.46 14.57 17.44
C MET A 388 -9.63 15.90 18.19
N PRO A 389 -10.46 16.82 17.68
CA PRO A 389 -10.82 18.02 18.43
C PRO A 389 -11.36 17.62 19.80
N ALA A 390 -10.88 18.28 20.87
CA ALA A 390 -11.42 18.05 22.21
C ALA A 390 -12.95 18.15 22.14
N ALA A 391 -13.66 17.11 22.56
CA ALA A 391 -15.10 17.12 22.59
C ALA A 391 -15.54 18.35 23.41
N LYS A 392 -16.14 19.34 22.75
CA LYS A 392 -16.79 20.42 23.48
C LYS A 392 -17.89 19.75 24.30
N HIS A 393 -17.65 19.60 25.60
CA HIS A 393 -18.72 19.27 26.52
C HIS A 393 -19.76 20.36 26.35
N GLN A 394 -20.84 20.07 25.62
CA GLN A 394 -22.06 20.84 25.70
C GLN A 394 -22.65 20.46 27.05
N GLY A 395 -22.43 21.37 28.02
CA GLY A 395 -23.10 21.33 29.32
C GLY A 395 -24.59 21.69 29.18
#